data_124b8b5400fc156259a6e8fc34a67024
#
_entry.id   124b8b5400fc156259a6e8fc34a67024
#
_cell.length_a   1.000
_cell.length_b   1.000
_cell.length_c   1.000
_cell.angle_alpha   90.00
_cell.angle_beta   90.00
_cell.angle_gamma   90.00
#
_symmetry.space_group_name_H-M   'P 1'
#
loop_
_entity.id
_entity.type
_entity.pdbx_description
1 polymer ?
#
loop_
_entity_poly.entity_id
_entity_poly.type
_entity_poly.pdbx_seq_one_letter_code
_entity_poly.pdbx_strand_id
1 'polypeptide(L)'
;MYKVLIIDDEKDICFLISEILKDEKYTTYSAQNSTEAIANFNKYKPNLVILDVWLSNSKLDGIEILKEFKNINKNIPVIIISGHGTVDLAVSAIKNGAYDFLEKPFNSDKIIILAKRAIESSKLKNENQDLKELITPNVPLIGSSNFIINAKKNILNYSKSNSRLLIEGQFGVGKSLIANQIHQNSKYKNKIPLKIDFASLNENNLEDLFSEDSKNLNDNLFIRSNENTLILSNIDQIPLKFQKQFLFFIENPDFFKSNNIELNYKIITISEKKLDDEVDNGNVLIRLYDRLKVDHMICPSLSERIPDIKPILNYYISKFNTRNINLSFSQSAISKLEMFNWPGNVSQLVNYVEKTVILNQSVIEDFILDVDNLALDMGDYDNEEIISNNYDLSLKEARIKFEKEYLLSQIKRFGGNIIKVSEFTGMERTALYRKLKSLNISVN
;
A
#
# COMPACT_ATOMS: atom_id res chain seq x y z
N MET A 1 2.27 14.13 -28.72
CA MET A 1 3.50 14.39 -29.47
C MET A 1 4.65 14.41 -28.47
N TYR A 2 5.72 13.64 -28.66
CA TYR A 2 6.83 13.58 -27.72
C TYR A 2 7.74 14.79 -27.86
N LYS A 3 8.24 15.31 -26.75
CA LYS A 3 9.13 16.47 -26.66
C LYS A 3 10.57 16.01 -26.45
N VAL A 4 11.49 16.53 -27.24
CA VAL A 4 12.92 16.23 -27.14
C VAL A 4 13.68 17.52 -26.86
N LEU A 5 14.54 17.52 -25.83
CA LEU A 5 15.45 18.61 -25.52
C LEU A 5 16.85 18.24 -26.04
N ILE A 6 17.41 19.08 -26.90
CA ILE A 6 18.73 18.93 -27.52
C ILE A 6 19.65 19.95 -26.89
N ILE A 7 20.78 19.51 -26.36
CA ILE A 7 21.74 20.36 -25.64
C ILE A 7 23.11 20.15 -26.28
N ASP A 8 23.57 21.16 -26.98
CA ASP A 8 24.86 21.19 -27.68
C ASP A 8 25.25 22.65 -27.85
N ASP A 9 26.51 23.02 -27.65
CA ASP A 9 26.97 24.39 -27.81
C ASP A 9 27.06 24.81 -29.29
N GLU A 10 27.14 23.83 -30.20
CA GLU A 10 27.10 24.04 -31.65
C GLU A 10 25.65 24.14 -32.17
N LYS A 11 25.24 25.35 -32.61
CA LYS A 11 23.88 25.59 -33.12
C LYS A 11 23.54 24.72 -34.30
N ASP A 12 24.52 24.46 -35.15
CA ASP A 12 24.32 23.66 -36.40
C ASP A 12 24.00 22.20 -36.05
N ILE A 13 24.59 21.66 -35.03
CA ILE A 13 24.28 20.31 -34.52
C ILE A 13 22.89 20.26 -33.90
N CYS A 14 22.56 21.23 -33.05
CA CYS A 14 21.19 21.37 -32.51
C CYS A 14 20.16 21.45 -33.65
N PHE A 15 20.42 22.24 -34.66
CA PHE A 15 19.53 22.38 -35.82
C PHE A 15 19.39 21.07 -36.59
N LEU A 16 20.53 20.42 -36.93
CA LEU A 16 20.53 19.14 -37.64
C LEU A 16 19.70 18.07 -36.92
N ILE A 17 19.97 17.87 -35.63
CA ILE A 17 19.23 16.88 -34.82
C ILE A 17 17.76 17.26 -34.73
N SER A 18 17.47 18.55 -34.60
CA SER A 18 16.09 19.06 -34.54
C SER A 18 15.30 18.75 -35.79
N GLU A 19 15.89 18.98 -36.99
CA GLU A 19 15.23 18.68 -38.28
C GLU A 19 14.99 17.18 -38.44
N ILE A 20 16.00 16.33 -38.16
CA ILE A 20 15.87 14.87 -38.23
C ILE A 20 14.70 14.39 -37.33
N LEU A 21 14.57 14.93 -36.11
CA LEU A 21 13.53 14.51 -35.19
C LEU A 21 12.16 15.12 -35.50
N LYS A 22 12.09 16.31 -36.10
CA LYS A 22 10.83 16.90 -36.56
C LYS A 22 10.21 16.13 -37.72
N ASP A 23 11.02 15.61 -38.64
CA ASP A 23 10.55 14.72 -39.71
C ASP A 23 9.85 13.48 -39.17
N GLU A 24 10.29 12.98 -38.02
CA GLU A 24 9.69 11.88 -37.25
C GLU A 24 8.56 12.35 -36.28
N LYS A 25 8.05 13.58 -36.46
CA LYS A 25 6.93 14.16 -35.66
C LYS A 25 7.23 14.38 -34.17
N TYR A 26 8.49 14.56 -33.80
CA TYR A 26 8.85 15.03 -32.44
C TYR A 26 8.76 16.54 -32.34
N THR A 27 8.46 17.05 -31.16
CA THR A 27 8.59 18.48 -30.83
C THR A 27 9.96 18.71 -30.22
N THR A 28 10.81 19.51 -30.84
CA THR A 28 12.18 19.73 -30.37
C THR A 28 12.37 21.08 -29.72
N TYR A 29 13.21 21.13 -28.71
CA TYR A 29 13.71 22.33 -28.04
C TYR A 29 15.22 22.23 -27.95
N SER A 30 15.93 23.36 -28.04
CA SER A 30 17.37 23.38 -27.97
C SER A 30 17.87 24.28 -26.81
N ALA A 31 19.05 23.98 -26.32
CA ALA A 31 19.79 24.79 -25.35
C ALA A 31 21.28 24.69 -25.68
N GLN A 32 22.04 25.79 -25.45
CA GLN A 32 23.45 25.86 -25.80
C GLN A 32 24.39 25.85 -24.61
N ASN A 33 23.82 25.88 -23.40
CA ASN A 33 24.59 25.88 -22.14
C ASN A 33 23.74 25.28 -21.01
N SER A 34 24.37 24.97 -19.89
CA SER A 34 23.72 24.36 -18.74
C SER A 34 22.56 25.16 -18.14
N THR A 35 22.66 26.49 -18.15
CA THR A 35 21.61 27.37 -17.58
C THR A 35 20.33 27.30 -18.41
N GLU A 36 20.46 27.40 -19.76
CA GLU A 36 19.32 27.22 -20.67
C GLU A 36 18.77 25.80 -20.63
N ALA A 37 19.65 24.80 -20.56
CA ALA A 37 19.27 23.41 -20.48
C ALA A 37 18.36 23.12 -19.28
N ILE A 38 18.74 23.57 -18.10
CA ILE A 38 17.94 23.38 -16.86
C ILE A 38 16.63 24.16 -16.94
N ALA A 39 16.66 25.41 -17.44
CA ALA A 39 15.45 26.21 -17.60
C ALA A 39 14.47 25.56 -18.60
N ASN A 40 14.94 25.09 -19.75
CA ASN A 40 14.13 24.44 -20.77
C ASN A 40 13.61 23.07 -20.30
N PHE A 41 14.41 22.30 -19.54
CA PHE A 41 13.99 21.04 -18.95
C PHE A 41 12.78 21.22 -18.03
N ASN A 42 12.85 22.21 -17.13
CA ASN A 42 11.77 22.50 -16.18
C ASN A 42 10.53 23.05 -16.88
N LYS A 43 10.71 23.91 -17.88
CA LYS A 43 9.63 24.58 -18.61
C LYS A 43 8.87 23.62 -19.53
N TYR A 44 9.58 22.83 -20.33
CA TYR A 44 8.98 22.02 -21.38
C TYR A 44 8.72 20.58 -20.98
N LYS A 45 9.35 20.09 -19.89
CA LYS A 45 9.24 18.72 -19.37
C LYS A 45 9.42 17.68 -20.49
N PRO A 46 10.62 17.56 -21.10
CA PRO A 46 10.86 16.70 -22.24
C PRO A 46 10.67 15.21 -21.91
N ASN A 47 10.41 14.41 -22.94
CA ASN A 47 10.32 12.95 -22.87
C ASN A 47 11.68 12.28 -23.14
N LEU A 48 12.61 13.00 -23.76
CA LEU A 48 13.96 12.58 -24.09
C LEU A 48 14.88 13.79 -24.02
N VAL A 49 16.11 13.58 -23.59
CA VAL A 49 17.20 14.56 -23.67
C VAL A 49 18.31 13.97 -24.54
N ILE A 50 18.84 14.78 -25.46
CA ILE A 50 20.05 14.51 -26.24
C ILE A 50 21.05 15.55 -25.79
N LEU A 51 22.21 15.12 -25.27
CA LEU A 51 23.12 15.97 -24.53
C LEU A 51 24.56 15.78 -24.97
N ASP A 52 25.21 16.85 -25.42
CA ASP A 52 26.66 16.80 -25.64
C ASP A 52 27.42 16.82 -24.32
N VAL A 53 28.52 16.06 -24.28
CA VAL A 53 29.42 16.02 -23.12
C VAL A 53 30.18 17.31 -22.94
N TRP A 54 30.69 17.88 -24.05
CA TRP A 54 31.56 19.03 -24.05
C TRP A 54 30.77 20.29 -24.45
N LEU A 55 30.48 21.13 -23.47
CA LEU A 55 29.73 22.38 -23.67
C LEU A 55 30.65 23.55 -23.40
N SER A 56 31.08 24.25 -24.47
CA SER A 56 31.88 25.45 -24.36
C SER A 56 31.09 26.55 -23.65
N ASN A 57 31.74 27.35 -22.80
CA ASN A 57 31.12 28.42 -22.03
C ASN A 57 29.93 28.01 -21.14
N SER A 58 29.88 26.76 -20.71
CA SER A 58 28.87 26.24 -19.77
C SER A 58 29.42 26.14 -18.35
N LYS A 59 28.55 26.37 -17.34
CA LYS A 59 28.92 26.25 -15.94
C LYS A 59 29.09 24.77 -15.50
N LEU A 60 28.34 23.87 -16.12
CA LEU A 60 28.36 22.44 -15.89
C LEU A 60 28.71 21.72 -17.19
N ASP A 61 29.43 20.63 -17.10
CA ASP A 61 29.65 19.72 -18.22
C ASP A 61 28.43 18.81 -18.46
N GLY A 62 28.44 18.05 -19.57
CA GLY A 62 27.30 17.20 -19.91
C GLY A 62 27.06 16.08 -18.89
N ILE A 63 28.07 15.57 -18.21
CA ILE A 63 27.91 14.52 -17.17
C ILE A 63 27.28 15.13 -15.91
N GLU A 64 27.64 16.34 -15.54
CA GLU A 64 27.03 17.06 -14.41
C GLU A 64 25.56 17.38 -14.70
N ILE A 65 25.25 17.86 -15.91
CA ILE A 65 23.85 18.10 -16.35
C ILE A 65 23.03 16.81 -16.35
N LEU A 66 23.60 15.69 -16.80
CA LEU A 66 22.98 14.37 -16.71
C LEU A 66 22.57 14.02 -15.28
N LYS A 67 23.46 14.23 -14.31
CA LYS A 67 23.17 13.97 -12.89
C LYS A 67 22.03 14.85 -12.38
N GLU A 68 22.05 16.15 -12.71
CA GLU A 68 20.97 17.09 -12.35
C GLU A 68 19.61 16.64 -12.93
N PHE A 69 19.55 16.27 -14.20
CA PHE A 69 18.31 15.77 -14.79
C PHE A 69 17.82 14.48 -14.17
N LYS A 70 18.74 13.58 -13.80
CA LYS A 70 18.39 12.33 -13.09
C LYS A 70 17.93 12.57 -11.65
N ASN A 71 18.39 13.62 -11.00
CA ASN A 71 17.87 14.04 -9.69
C ASN A 71 16.44 14.59 -9.79
N ILE A 72 16.15 15.38 -10.84
CA ILE A 72 14.81 15.95 -11.08
C ILE A 72 13.83 14.84 -11.53
N ASN A 73 14.24 14.01 -12.50
CA ASN A 73 13.43 12.92 -13.02
C ASN A 73 14.31 11.68 -13.27
N LYS A 74 14.20 10.71 -12.37
CA LYS A 74 15.02 9.49 -12.41
C LYS A 74 14.79 8.64 -13.67
N ASN A 75 13.60 8.70 -14.26
CA ASN A 75 13.20 7.88 -15.40
C ASN A 75 13.42 8.56 -16.76
N ILE A 76 13.83 9.85 -16.79
CA ILE A 76 14.09 10.55 -18.06
C ILE A 76 15.20 9.84 -18.85
N PRO A 77 14.99 9.44 -20.10
CA PRO A 77 16.06 8.93 -20.93
C PRO A 77 16.94 10.09 -21.40
N VAL A 78 18.25 9.90 -21.27
CA VAL A 78 19.27 10.85 -21.74
C VAL A 78 20.22 10.09 -22.66
N ILE A 79 20.32 10.53 -23.91
CA ILE A 79 21.31 10.05 -24.87
C ILE A 79 22.47 11.05 -24.85
N ILE A 80 23.67 10.56 -24.57
CA ILE A 80 24.89 11.37 -24.59
C ILE A 80 25.48 11.35 -26.00
N ILE A 81 25.88 12.52 -26.49
CA ILE A 81 26.61 12.66 -27.78
C ILE A 81 28.01 13.19 -27.47
N SER A 82 29.03 12.75 -28.20
CA SER A 82 30.39 13.31 -28.06
C SER A 82 31.21 13.17 -29.35
N GLY A 83 32.00 14.20 -29.67
CA GLY A 83 32.99 14.18 -30.75
C GLY A 83 34.29 13.45 -30.42
N HIS A 84 34.55 13.21 -29.14
CA HIS A 84 35.73 12.49 -28.66
C HIS A 84 35.27 11.33 -27.77
N GLY A 85 34.77 10.27 -28.43
CA GLY A 85 34.24 9.09 -27.78
C GLY A 85 35.34 8.15 -27.30
N THR A 86 35.89 8.37 -26.08
CA THR A 86 36.68 7.33 -25.45
C THR A 86 35.75 6.30 -24.78
N VAL A 87 36.17 5.04 -24.79
CA VAL A 87 35.41 3.96 -24.13
C VAL A 87 35.15 4.30 -22.65
N ASP A 88 36.09 4.94 -21.99
CA ASP A 88 35.96 5.35 -20.58
C ASP A 88 34.85 6.39 -20.36
N LEU A 89 34.70 7.34 -21.30
CA LEU A 89 33.65 8.35 -21.25
C LEU A 89 32.26 7.73 -21.43
N ALA A 90 32.13 6.82 -22.41
CA ALA A 90 30.89 6.10 -22.65
C ALA A 90 30.50 5.26 -21.41
N VAL A 91 31.44 4.52 -20.82
CA VAL A 91 31.23 3.75 -19.58
C VAL A 91 30.84 4.65 -18.42
N SER A 92 31.47 5.82 -18.30
CA SER A 92 31.14 6.82 -17.27
C SER A 92 29.72 7.36 -17.45
N ALA A 93 29.33 7.71 -18.66
CA ALA A 93 27.97 8.20 -18.97
C ALA A 93 26.90 7.16 -18.59
N ILE A 94 27.09 5.91 -18.98
CA ILE A 94 26.14 4.82 -18.65
C ILE A 94 26.09 4.58 -17.14
N LYS A 95 27.22 4.58 -16.44
CA LYS A 95 27.24 4.45 -14.98
C LYS A 95 26.53 5.58 -14.25
N ASN A 96 26.52 6.80 -14.81
CA ASN A 96 25.78 7.95 -14.31
C ASN A 96 24.31 7.98 -14.76
N GLY A 97 23.84 6.94 -15.46
CA GLY A 97 22.42 6.75 -15.80
C GLY A 97 22.03 7.24 -17.17
N ALA A 98 22.96 7.53 -18.09
CA ALA A 98 22.61 7.75 -19.48
C ALA A 98 21.91 6.49 -20.06
N TYR A 99 20.97 6.71 -20.97
CA TYR A 99 20.31 5.62 -21.69
C TYR A 99 21.25 4.97 -22.70
N ASP A 100 21.95 5.80 -23.47
CA ASP A 100 22.94 5.37 -24.43
C ASP A 100 23.95 6.48 -24.74
N PHE A 101 24.99 6.12 -25.47
CA PHE A 101 26.06 7.00 -25.92
C PHE A 101 26.19 6.95 -27.42
N LEU A 102 26.38 8.12 -28.07
CA LEU A 102 26.51 8.26 -29.54
C LEU A 102 27.74 9.11 -29.87
N GLU A 103 28.62 8.58 -30.71
CA GLU A 103 29.82 9.27 -31.16
C GLU A 103 29.50 10.11 -32.43
N LYS A 104 30.03 11.33 -32.49
CA LYS A 104 30.03 12.19 -33.69
C LYS A 104 31.21 11.77 -34.62
N PRO A 105 31.03 11.67 -35.97
CA PRO A 105 29.79 11.91 -36.71
C PRO A 105 28.82 10.72 -36.64
N PHE A 106 27.55 11.01 -36.58
CA PHE A 106 26.49 10.00 -36.49
C PHE A 106 25.56 10.02 -37.73
N ASN A 107 24.97 8.86 -37.99
CA ASN A 107 23.92 8.73 -39.02
C ASN A 107 22.55 9.11 -38.46
N SER A 108 21.71 9.79 -39.23
CA SER A 108 20.33 10.16 -38.90
C SER A 108 19.52 8.96 -38.42
N ASP A 109 19.60 7.81 -39.09
CA ASP A 109 18.87 6.61 -38.72
C ASP A 109 19.21 6.13 -37.32
N LYS A 110 20.47 6.29 -36.88
CA LYS A 110 20.91 5.88 -35.55
C LYS A 110 20.28 6.74 -34.48
N ILE A 111 20.18 8.06 -34.69
CA ILE A 111 19.49 8.97 -33.75
C ILE A 111 18.00 8.60 -33.63
N ILE A 112 17.33 8.39 -34.78
CA ILE A 112 15.91 8.05 -34.82
C ILE A 112 15.63 6.76 -34.04
N ILE A 113 16.42 5.70 -34.34
CA ILE A 113 16.27 4.40 -33.66
C ILE A 113 16.52 4.54 -32.16
N LEU A 114 17.57 5.25 -31.74
CA LEU A 114 17.89 5.44 -30.31
C LEU A 114 16.83 6.28 -29.62
N ALA A 115 16.34 7.36 -30.22
CA ALA A 115 15.30 8.21 -29.67
C ALA A 115 14.00 7.41 -29.46
N LYS A 116 13.59 6.63 -30.46
CA LYS A 116 12.39 5.79 -30.37
C LYS A 116 12.51 4.76 -29.25
N ARG A 117 13.60 4.01 -29.19
CA ARG A 117 13.86 3.00 -28.15
C ARG A 117 13.94 3.61 -26.75
N ALA A 118 14.59 4.77 -26.63
CA ALA A 118 14.73 5.46 -25.35
C ALA A 118 13.38 5.91 -24.78
N ILE A 119 12.53 6.52 -25.63
CA ILE A 119 11.18 6.95 -25.25
C ILE A 119 10.30 5.74 -24.91
N GLU A 120 10.33 4.68 -25.73
CA GLU A 120 9.54 3.47 -25.49
C GLU A 120 9.95 2.77 -24.18
N SER A 121 11.24 2.64 -23.93
CA SER A 121 11.77 2.08 -22.67
C SER A 121 11.32 2.90 -21.45
N SER A 122 11.37 4.24 -21.56
CA SER A 122 10.91 5.13 -20.47
C SER A 122 9.40 5.01 -20.24
N LYS A 123 8.61 4.95 -21.32
CA LYS A 123 7.17 4.75 -21.26
C LYS A 123 6.81 3.45 -20.54
N LEU A 124 7.43 2.33 -20.96
CA LEU A 124 7.21 1.03 -20.31
C LEU A 124 7.62 1.02 -18.82
N LYS A 125 8.71 1.71 -18.48
CA LYS A 125 9.12 1.86 -17.07
C LYS A 125 8.09 2.64 -16.24
N ASN A 126 7.58 3.74 -16.78
CA ASN A 126 6.56 4.56 -16.11
C ASN A 126 5.24 3.80 -15.99
N GLU A 127 4.75 3.16 -17.06
CA GLU A 127 3.55 2.32 -17.00
C GLU A 127 3.69 1.18 -16.00
N ASN A 128 4.84 0.53 -15.94
CA ASN A 128 5.12 -0.50 -14.94
C ASN A 128 5.12 0.07 -13.51
N GLN A 129 5.64 1.30 -13.32
CA GLN A 129 5.61 1.97 -12.03
C GLN A 129 4.18 2.36 -11.63
N ASP A 130 3.41 2.93 -12.56
CA ASP A 130 2.00 3.30 -12.33
C ASP A 130 1.17 2.05 -11.97
N LEU A 131 1.37 0.94 -12.69
CA LEU A 131 0.73 -0.34 -12.38
C LEU A 131 1.14 -0.87 -10.99
N LYS A 132 2.42 -0.73 -10.61
CA LYS A 132 2.88 -1.10 -9.27
C LYS A 132 2.22 -0.27 -8.18
N GLU A 133 2.10 1.05 -8.40
CA GLU A 133 1.46 1.96 -7.44
C GLU A 133 -0.04 1.67 -7.30
N LEU A 134 -0.72 1.28 -8.37
CA LEU A 134 -2.12 0.84 -8.31
C LEU A 134 -2.30 -0.46 -7.52
N ILE A 135 -1.43 -1.45 -7.73
CA ILE A 135 -1.52 -2.78 -7.09
C ILE A 135 -1.01 -2.74 -5.64
N THR A 136 0.01 -1.93 -5.37
CA THR A 136 0.63 -1.79 -4.05
C THR A 136 0.80 -0.32 -3.70
N PRO A 137 -0.30 0.39 -3.40
CA PRO A 137 -0.21 1.80 -3.06
C PRO A 137 0.69 1.99 -1.84
N ASN A 138 1.59 2.97 -1.92
CA ASN A 138 2.48 3.32 -0.82
C ASN A 138 1.73 4.15 0.22
N VAL A 139 0.81 3.50 0.94
CA VAL A 139 0.09 4.12 2.05
C VAL A 139 0.94 4.00 3.31
N PRO A 140 1.25 5.09 4.01
CA PRO A 140 2.00 5.02 5.26
C PRO A 140 1.16 4.37 6.36
N LEU A 141 1.82 3.69 7.29
CA LEU A 141 1.18 3.18 8.50
C LEU A 141 0.96 4.34 9.48
N ILE A 142 -0.31 4.71 9.69
CA ILE A 142 -0.72 5.90 10.44
C ILE A 142 -1.26 5.50 11.80
N GLY A 143 -0.93 6.27 12.82
CA GLY A 143 -1.40 6.10 14.18
C GLY A 143 -0.33 6.48 15.19
N SER A 144 -0.77 6.67 16.43
CA SER A 144 0.04 7.05 17.60
C SER A 144 0.00 6.02 18.72
N SER A 145 -0.77 4.94 18.57
CA SER A 145 -0.84 3.86 19.56
C SER A 145 0.49 3.13 19.71
N ASN A 146 0.69 2.50 20.86
CA ASN A 146 1.85 1.65 21.12
C ASN A 146 1.98 0.52 20.10
N PHE A 147 0.84 -0.01 19.62
CA PHE A 147 0.84 -1.02 18.56
C PHE A 147 1.49 -0.48 17.29
N ILE A 148 1.07 0.68 16.79
CA ILE A 148 1.61 1.28 15.54
C ILE A 148 3.10 1.62 15.68
N ILE A 149 3.52 2.15 16.85
CA ILE A 149 4.93 2.45 17.12
C ILE A 149 5.78 1.18 17.05
N ASN A 150 5.32 0.10 17.69
CA ASN A 150 6.01 -1.19 17.67
C ASN A 150 5.95 -1.85 16.29
N ALA A 151 4.80 -1.78 15.60
CA ALA A 151 4.65 -2.31 14.25
C ALA A 151 5.64 -1.66 13.27
N LYS A 152 5.84 -0.33 13.33
CA LYS A 152 6.85 0.36 12.49
C LYS A 152 8.27 -0.17 12.72
N LYS A 153 8.66 -0.44 13.98
CA LYS A 153 9.96 -1.03 14.29
C LYS A 153 10.06 -2.47 13.77
N ASN A 154 9.03 -3.26 14.00
CA ASN A 154 8.97 -4.67 13.60
C ASN A 154 8.96 -4.85 12.07
N ILE A 155 8.27 -3.97 11.32
CA ILE A 155 8.30 -3.94 9.87
C ILE A 155 9.75 -3.89 9.35
N LEU A 156 10.59 -3.02 9.91
CA LEU A 156 12.00 -2.91 9.51
C LEU A 156 12.80 -4.17 9.83
N ASN A 157 12.52 -4.83 10.94
CA ASN A 157 13.18 -6.09 11.30
C ASN A 157 12.72 -7.23 10.37
N TYR A 158 11.42 -7.40 10.22
CA TYR A 158 10.86 -8.44 9.35
C TYR A 158 11.24 -8.24 7.88
N SER A 159 11.41 -7.00 7.41
CA SER A 159 11.80 -6.74 6.02
C SER A 159 13.20 -7.25 5.68
N LYS A 160 14.11 -7.29 6.65
CA LYS A 160 15.49 -7.75 6.50
C LYS A 160 15.64 -9.27 6.61
N SER A 161 14.72 -9.93 7.28
CA SER A 161 14.70 -11.37 7.49
C SER A 161 13.90 -12.08 6.40
N ASN A 162 14.27 -13.30 6.05
CA ASN A 162 13.46 -14.20 5.22
C ASN A 162 12.55 -15.11 6.07
N SER A 163 12.46 -14.89 7.39
CA SER A 163 11.56 -15.65 8.25
C SER A 163 10.10 -15.52 7.80
N ARG A 164 9.33 -16.57 7.98
CA ARG A 164 7.91 -16.60 7.71
C ARG A 164 7.18 -15.85 8.81
N LEU A 165 6.24 -14.99 8.42
CA LEU A 165 5.49 -14.16 9.33
C LEU A 165 3.99 -14.45 9.21
N LEU A 166 3.35 -14.72 10.33
CA LEU A 166 1.89 -14.79 10.46
C LEU A 166 1.36 -13.47 11.04
N ILE A 167 0.42 -12.84 10.33
CA ILE A 167 -0.28 -11.62 10.78
C ILE A 167 -1.75 -11.97 10.98
N GLU A 168 -2.21 -11.90 12.22
CA GLU A 168 -3.60 -12.19 12.61
C GLU A 168 -4.33 -10.93 13.08
N GLY A 169 -5.63 -10.91 12.92
CA GLY A 169 -6.51 -9.85 13.41
C GLY A 169 -7.80 -9.75 12.60
N GLN A 170 -8.78 -9.06 13.10
CA GLN A 170 -10.08 -8.90 12.46
C GLN A 170 -9.99 -8.27 11.06
N PHE A 171 -11.10 -8.37 10.30
CA PHE A 171 -11.23 -7.66 9.04
C PHE A 171 -10.98 -6.15 9.20
N GLY A 172 -10.33 -5.53 8.23
CA GLY A 172 -10.16 -4.07 8.18
C GLY A 172 -9.13 -3.46 9.12
N VAL A 173 -8.41 -4.25 9.97
CA VAL A 173 -7.42 -3.70 10.94
C VAL A 173 -6.12 -3.21 10.29
N GLY A 174 -5.87 -3.51 9.01
CA GLY A 174 -4.68 -3.06 8.28
C GLY A 174 -3.60 -4.12 8.08
N LYS A 175 -3.89 -5.42 8.23
CA LYS A 175 -2.96 -6.53 8.02
C LYS A 175 -2.25 -6.48 6.65
N SER A 176 -3.03 -6.30 5.59
CA SER A 176 -2.51 -6.21 4.22
C SER A 176 -1.61 -4.98 4.01
N LEU A 177 -1.89 -3.87 4.70
CA LEU A 177 -1.03 -2.69 4.69
C LEU A 177 0.33 -2.99 5.32
N ILE A 178 0.34 -3.67 6.48
CA ILE A 178 1.57 -4.09 7.16
C ILE A 178 2.39 -5.04 6.27
N ALA A 179 1.75 -6.04 5.65
CA ALA A 179 2.41 -6.96 4.72
C ALA A 179 3.03 -6.22 3.52
N ASN A 180 2.31 -5.26 2.93
CA ASN A 180 2.82 -4.42 1.86
C ASN A 180 4.00 -3.56 2.31
N GLN A 181 3.94 -2.96 3.51
CA GLN A 181 5.04 -2.16 4.07
C GLN A 181 6.30 -3.02 4.32
N ILE A 182 6.14 -4.28 4.77
CA ILE A 182 7.27 -5.22 4.91
C ILE A 182 7.87 -5.52 3.54
N HIS A 183 7.05 -5.77 2.51
CA HIS A 183 7.53 -6.00 1.15
C HIS A 183 8.28 -4.78 0.60
N GLN A 184 7.72 -3.56 0.73
CA GLN A 184 8.32 -2.31 0.25
C GLN A 184 9.68 -1.99 0.90
N ASN A 185 9.92 -2.47 2.12
CA ASN A 185 11.20 -2.31 2.81
C ASN A 185 12.14 -3.52 2.64
N SER A 186 11.72 -4.58 1.94
CA SER A 186 12.51 -5.79 1.72
C SER A 186 13.45 -5.65 0.51
N LYS A 187 14.34 -6.64 0.34
CA LYS A 187 15.19 -6.76 -0.85
C LYS A 187 14.38 -6.94 -2.15
N TYR A 188 13.12 -7.34 -2.04
CA TYR A 188 12.22 -7.57 -3.18
C TYR A 188 11.35 -6.37 -3.56
N LYS A 189 11.55 -5.21 -2.96
CA LYS A 189 10.74 -3.98 -3.14
C LYS A 189 10.52 -3.53 -4.59
N ASN A 190 11.41 -3.93 -5.49
CA ASN A 190 11.32 -3.57 -6.91
C ASN A 190 10.34 -4.45 -7.71
N LYS A 191 9.88 -5.57 -7.14
CA LYS A 191 8.90 -6.48 -7.74
C LYS A 191 7.50 -6.21 -7.15
N ILE A 192 6.45 -6.66 -7.82
CA ILE A 192 5.09 -6.70 -7.27
C ILE A 192 5.00 -7.97 -6.42
N PRO A 193 4.57 -7.90 -5.15
CA PRO A 193 4.41 -9.11 -4.34
C PRO A 193 3.35 -10.04 -4.94
N LEU A 194 3.60 -11.33 -4.91
CA LEU A 194 2.60 -12.32 -5.31
C LEU A 194 1.59 -12.44 -4.17
N LYS A 195 0.34 -12.05 -4.44
CA LYS A 195 -0.76 -12.12 -3.48
C LYS A 195 -1.71 -13.23 -3.89
N ILE A 196 -1.97 -14.15 -2.97
CA ILE A 196 -2.92 -15.25 -3.14
C ILE A 196 -3.95 -15.16 -2.02
N ASP A 197 -5.20 -15.09 -2.41
CA ASP A 197 -6.33 -15.17 -1.50
C ASP A 197 -7.05 -16.51 -1.73
N PHE A 198 -6.88 -17.43 -0.78
CA PHE A 198 -7.41 -18.76 -0.90
C PHE A 198 -8.94 -18.83 -0.86
N ALA A 199 -9.60 -17.82 -0.28
CA ALA A 199 -11.07 -17.72 -0.32
C ALA A 199 -11.64 -17.50 -1.72
N SER A 200 -10.83 -16.95 -2.64
CA SER A 200 -11.25 -16.66 -4.02
C SER A 200 -10.93 -17.77 -5.04
N LEU A 201 -10.24 -18.84 -4.62
CA LEU A 201 -9.76 -19.89 -5.51
C LEU A 201 -10.70 -21.10 -5.54
N ASN A 202 -10.85 -21.68 -6.72
CA ASN A 202 -11.51 -22.97 -6.91
C ASN A 202 -10.48 -24.12 -6.91
N GLU A 203 -10.96 -25.38 -6.89
CA GLU A 203 -10.08 -26.56 -6.83
C GLU A 203 -9.10 -26.64 -8.01
N ASN A 204 -9.50 -26.29 -9.23
CA ASN A 204 -8.62 -26.31 -10.40
C ASN A 204 -7.46 -25.32 -10.24
N ASN A 205 -7.74 -24.11 -9.72
CA ASN A 205 -6.69 -23.13 -9.46
C ASN A 205 -5.71 -23.63 -8.38
N LEU A 206 -6.21 -24.36 -7.37
CA LEU A 206 -5.36 -24.93 -6.33
C LEU A 206 -4.50 -26.08 -6.87
N GLU A 207 -5.03 -26.90 -7.77
CA GLU A 207 -4.24 -27.96 -8.42
C GLU A 207 -3.08 -27.37 -9.24
N ASP A 208 -3.30 -26.32 -10.00
CA ASP A 208 -2.25 -25.64 -10.74
C ASP A 208 -1.19 -25.04 -9.81
N LEU A 209 -1.61 -24.37 -8.72
CA LEU A 209 -0.70 -23.74 -7.75
C LEU A 209 0.20 -24.72 -7.01
N PHE A 210 -0.29 -25.95 -6.77
CA PHE A 210 0.44 -26.99 -6.04
C PHE A 210 0.89 -28.15 -6.95
N SER A 211 0.89 -27.96 -8.28
CA SER A 211 1.32 -28.98 -9.23
C SER A 211 2.78 -29.37 -9.04
N GLU A 212 3.02 -30.69 -9.06
CA GLU A 212 4.35 -31.30 -9.05
C GLU A 212 4.83 -31.62 -10.48
N ASP A 213 3.92 -31.57 -11.47
CA ASP A 213 4.20 -31.94 -12.84
C ASP A 213 5.14 -30.95 -13.54
N SER A 214 6.19 -31.47 -14.17
CA SER A 214 7.17 -30.69 -14.91
C SER A 214 6.59 -29.85 -16.06
N LYS A 215 5.42 -30.20 -16.57
CA LYS A 215 4.73 -29.45 -17.62
C LYS A 215 4.07 -28.16 -17.12
N ASN A 216 3.61 -28.14 -15.85
CA ASN A 216 2.93 -27.01 -15.24
C ASN A 216 3.75 -26.39 -14.11
N LEU A 217 5.05 -26.71 -14.04
CA LEU A 217 5.90 -26.28 -12.95
C LEU A 217 6.00 -24.74 -12.86
N ASN A 218 5.88 -24.03 -14.00
CA ASN A 218 5.89 -22.57 -14.04
C ASN A 218 4.67 -21.93 -13.33
N ASP A 219 3.57 -22.66 -13.20
CA ASP A 219 2.37 -22.19 -12.50
C ASP A 219 2.42 -22.47 -11.00
N ASN A 220 3.39 -23.30 -10.56
CA ASN A 220 3.59 -23.60 -9.15
C ASN A 220 3.84 -22.34 -8.32
N LEU A 221 3.15 -22.23 -7.20
CA LEU A 221 3.17 -21.08 -6.30
C LEU A 221 4.59 -20.68 -5.89
N PHE A 222 5.45 -21.63 -5.55
CA PHE A 222 6.80 -21.37 -5.06
C PHE A 222 7.73 -20.88 -6.17
N ILE A 223 7.61 -21.40 -7.37
CA ILE A 223 8.39 -20.95 -8.53
C ILE A 223 7.98 -19.52 -8.91
N ARG A 224 6.67 -19.25 -8.97
CA ARG A 224 6.15 -17.90 -9.24
C ARG A 224 6.56 -16.88 -8.18
N SER A 225 6.78 -17.33 -6.94
CA SER A 225 7.22 -16.46 -5.84
C SER A 225 8.73 -16.31 -5.76
N ASN A 226 9.51 -16.95 -6.63
CA ASN A 226 10.97 -16.90 -6.55
C ASN A 226 11.51 -15.47 -6.68
N GLU A 227 12.46 -15.15 -5.81
CA GLU A 227 13.00 -13.79 -5.62
C GLU A 227 11.92 -12.73 -5.41
N ASN A 228 10.87 -13.07 -4.65
CA ASN A 228 9.76 -12.18 -4.38
C ASN A 228 9.19 -12.39 -2.95
N THR A 229 8.22 -11.57 -2.60
CA THR A 229 7.39 -11.76 -1.40
C THR A 229 6.08 -12.42 -1.81
N LEU A 230 5.74 -13.52 -1.13
CA LEU A 230 4.50 -14.24 -1.22
C LEU A 230 3.60 -13.83 -0.05
N ILE A 231 2.45 -13.23 -0.34
CA ILE A 231 1.45 -12.85 0.65
C ILE A 231 0.25 -13.77 0.50
N LEU A 232 -0.05 -14.53 1.54
CA LEU A 232 -1.09 -15.54 1.58
C LEU A 232 -2.21 -15.10 2.51
N SER A 233 -3.45 -15.06 2.03
CA SER A 233 -4.63 -14.70 2.83
C SER A 233 -5.60 -15.89 2.90
N ASN A 234 -6.35 -15.97 4.01
CA ASN A 234 -7.40 -16.97 4.25
C ASN A 234 -6.91 -18.43 4.11
N ILE A 235 -5.79 -18.74 4.77
CA ILE A 235 -5.16 -20.06 4.70
C ILE A 235 -6.05 -21.18 5.27
N ASP A 236 -6.96 -20.84 6.16
CA ASP A 236 -7.99 -21.72 6.72
C ASP A 236 -8.99 -22.23 5.66
N GLN A 237 -9.07 -21.55 4.50
CA GLN A 237 -9.94 -21.94 3.40
C GLN A 237 -9.29 -22.98 2.47
N ILE A 238 -8.02 -23.33 2.67
CA ILE A 238 -7.35 -24.34 1.85
C ILE A 238 -7.84 -25.73 2.26
N PRO A 239 -8.37 -26.57 1.34
CA PRO A 239 -8.70 -27.94 1.65
C PRO A 239 -7.49 -28.73 2.17
N LEU A 240 -7.70 -29.63 3.13
CA LEU A 240 -6.63 -30.40 3.78
C LEU A 240 -5.69 -31.13 2.81
N LYS A 241 -6.21 -31.57 1.64
CA LYS A 241 -5.41 -32.16 0.57
C LYS A 241 -4.28 -31.22 0.13
N PHE A 242 -4.62 -29.96 -0.17
CA PHE A 242 -3.69 -28.96 -0.65
C PHE A 242 -2.80 -28.40 0.47
N GLN A 243 -3.28 -28.41 1.72
CA GLN A 243 -2.42 -28.06 2.86
C GLN A 243 -1.25 -29.04 3.01
N LYS A 244 -1.46 -30.35 2.72
CA LYS A 244 -0.39 -31.36 2.72
C LYS A 244 0.64 -31.09 1.63
N GLN A 245 0.20 -30.74 0.42
CA GLN A 245 1.10 -30.38 -0.68
C GLN A 245 1.87 -29.09 -0.38
N PHE A 246 1.19 -28.09 0.16
CA PHE A 246 1.84 -26.84 0.59
C PHE A 246 2.93 -27.10 1.65
N LEU A 247 2.61 -27.91 2.65
CA LEU A 247 3.57 -28.33 3.68
C LEU A 247 4.76 -29.06 3.08
N PHE A 248 4.52 -29.99 2.14
CA PHE A 248 5.56 -30.73 1.44
C PHE A 248 6.56 -29.77 0.78
N PHE A 249 6.12 -28.77 0.04
CA PHE A 249 7.00 -27.80 -0.62
C PHE A 249 7.76 -26.92 0.36
N ILE A 250 7.14 -26.53 1.49
CA ILE A 250 7.84 -25.75 2.52
C ILE A 250 8.95 -26.58 3.19
N GLU A 251 8.72 -27.87 3.41
CA GLU A 251 9.65 -28.76 4.09
C GLU A 251 10.75 -29.29 3.17
N ASN A 252 10.51 -29.35 1.87
CA ASN A 252 11.41 -29.92 0.88
C ASN A 252 11.82 -28.89 -0.20
N PRO A 253 12.55 -27.81 0.17
CA PRO A 253 12.97 -26.79 -0.80
C PRO A 253 13.90 -27.38 -1.88
N ASP A 254 14.56 -28.50 -1.58
CA ASP A 254 15.46 -29.20 -2.51
C ASP A 254 14.71 -29.91 -3.66
N PHE A 255 13.40 -30.10 -3.56
CA PHE A 255 12.56 -30.61 -4.65
C PHE A 255 12.75 -29.80 -5.93
N PHE A 256 12.87 -28.48 -5.82
CA PHE A 256 13.06 -27.58 -6.96
C PHE A 256 14.50 -27.53 -7.46
N LYS A 257 15.49 -27.91 -6.64
CA LYS A 257 16.92 -27.96 -7.03
C LYS A 257 17.18 -29.03 -8.10
N SER A 258 16.40 -30.09 -8.12
CA SER A 258 16.46 -31.12 -9.18
C SER A 258 16.20 -30.53 -10.58
N ASN A 259 15.47 -29.42 -10.64
CA ASN A 259 15.17 -28.66 -11.87
C ASN A 259 16.10 -27.44 -12.04
N ASN A 260 17.23 -27.35 -11.36
CA ASN A 260 18.16 -26.20 -11.34
C ASN A 260 17.53 -24.90 -10.86
N ILE A 261 16.49 -24.96 -10.01
CA ILE A 261 15.81 -23.78 -9.47
C ILE A 261 16.16 -23.66 -7.99
N GLU A 262 16.91 -22.62 -7.63
CA GLU A 262 17.14 -22.23 -6.24
C GLU A 262 16.07 -21.24 -5.81
N LEU A 263 15.25 -21.62 -4.85
CA LEU A 263 14.15 -20.78 -4.37
C LEU A 263 14.60 -19.83 -3.29
N ASN A 264 14.33 -18.55 -3.49
CA ASN A 264 14.59 -17.50 -2.53
C ASN A 264 13.38 -16.56 -2.45
N TYR A 265 12.53 -16.75 -1.46
CA TYR A 265 11.29 -16.01 -1.29
C TYR A 265 11.02 -15.69 0.18
N LYS A 266 10.10 -14.78 0.41
CA LYS A 266 9.58 -14.44 1.73
C LYS A 266 8.09 -14.75 1.81
N ILE A 267 7.66 -15.48 2.84
CA ILE A 267 6.23 -15.76 3.09
C ILE A 267 5.70 -14.83 4.17
N ILE A 268 4.56 -14.21 3.88
CA ILE A 268 3.73 -13.48 4.85
C ILE A 268 2.33 -14.06 4.76
N THR A 269 1.86 -14.64 5.85
CA THR A 269 0.51 -15.19 5.96
C THR A 269 -0.39 -14.22 6.70
N ILE A 270 -1.60 -13.99 6.18
CA ILE A 270 -2.60 -13.10 6.77
C ILE A 270 -3.83 -13.95 7.11
N SER A 271 -4.30 -13.86 8.35
CA SER A 271 -5.53 -14.51 8.78
C SER A 271 -6.47 -13.53 9.49
N GLU A 272 -7.76 -13.68 9.25
CA GLU A 272 -8.81 -12.96 9.97
C GLU A 272 -9.21 -13.68 11.25
N LYS A 273 -9.13 -14.99 11.21
CA LYS A 273 -9.36 -15.86 12.36
C LYS A 273 -8.05 -16.14 13.08
N LYS A 274 -8.16 -16.53 14.33
CA LYS A 274 -7.03 -17.11 15.05
C LYS A 274 -6.78 -18.51 14.50
N LEU A 275 -5.60 -18.73 13.94
CA LEU A 275 -5.28 -20.03 13.35
C LEU A 275 -5.12 -21.13 14.41
N ASP A 276 -4.85 -20.79 15.67
CA ASP A 276 -4.89 -21.75 16.79
C ASP A 276 -6.27 -22.40 16.90
N ASP A 277 -7.34 -21.60 16.85
CA ASP A 277 -8.74 -22.10 16.93
C ASP A 277 -9.07 -22.98 15.70
N GLU A 278 -8.56 -22.62 14.50
CA GLU A 278 -8.78 -23.39 13.27
C GLU A 278 -7.98 -24.72 13.27
N VAL A 279 -6.85 -24.79 13.98
CA VAL A 279 -6.12 -26.04 14.21
C VAL A 279 -6.91 -26.94 15.14
N ASP A 280 -7.46 -26.40 16.24
CA ASP A 280 -8.25 -27.16 17.21
C ASP A 280 -9.55 -27.71 16.55
N ASN A 281 -10.14 -26.96 15.64
CA ASN A 281 -11.30 -27.39 14.83
C ASN A 281 -10.95 -28.39 13.72
N GLY A 282 -9.66 -28.65 13.49
CA GLY A 282 -9.20 -29.57 12.44
C GLY A 282 -9.25 -29.00 11.02
N ASN A 283 -9.48 -27.69 10.85
CA ASN A 283 -9.52 -27.00 9.56
C ASN A 283 -8.11 -26.71 9.03
N VAL A 284 -7.12 -26.55 9.91
CA VAL A 284 -5.72 -26.28 9.57
C VAL A 284 -4.81 -27.35 10.19
N LEU A 285 -3.88 -27.86 9.37
CA LEU A 285 -2.89 -28.84 9.86
C LEU A 285 -1.93 -28.17 10.84
N ILE A 286 -1.77 -28.72 12.04
CA ILE A 286 -0.86 -28.19 13.08
C ILE A 286 0.58 -28.03 12.55
N ARG A 287 1.09 -28.99 11.77
CA ARG A 287 2.43 -28.90 11.18
C ARG A 287 2.56 -27.75 10.18
N LEU A 288 1.50 -27.44 9.41
CA LEU A 288 1.51 -26.27 8.51
C LEU A 288 1.50 -24.98 9.32
N TYR A 289 0.65 -24.91 10.34
CA TYR A 289 0.59 -23.78 11.26
C TYR A 289 1.96 -23.48 11.88
N ASP A 290 2.64 -24.48 12.47
CA ASP A 290 3.98 -24.34 13.05
C ASP A 290 5.02 -23.83 12.03
N ARG A 291 4.90 -24.26 10.77
CA ARG A 291 5.79 -23.80 9.70
C ARG A 291 5.51 -22.36 9.30
N LEU A 292 4.28 -21.89 9.38
CA LEU A 292 3.90 -20.51 9.01
C LEU A 292 4.13 -19.51 10.15
N LYS A 293 3.96 -19.92 11.40
CA LYS A 293 4.10 -19.09 12.60
C LYS A 293 5.55 -19.11 13.15
N VAL A 294 6.54 -18.77 12.32
CA VAL A 294 7.92 -18.58 12.81
C VAL A 294 8.02 -17.25 13.55
N ASP A 295 7.51 -16.19 12.93
CA ASP A 295 7.26 -14.89 13.56
C ASP A 295 5.75 -14.63 13.59
N HIS A 296 5.26 -13.92 14.60
CA HIS A 296 3.84 -13.68 14.81
C HIS A 296 3.54 -12.23 15.13
N MET A 297 2.50 -11.67 14.52
CA MET A 297 1.99 -10.33 14.81
C MET A 297 0.47 -10.36 14.92
N ILE A 298 -0.05 -9.95 16.07
CA ILE A 298 -1.49 -9.78 16.29
C ILE A 298 -1.82 -8.31 16.10
N CYS A 299 -2.75 -8.02 15.20
CA CYS A 299 -3.26 -6.68 14.95
C CYS A 299 -4.53 -6.45 15.77
N PRO A 300 -4.51 -5.54 16.76
CA PRO A 300 -5.70 -5.26 17.57
C PRO A 300 -6.77 -4.56 16.75
N SER A 301 -8.02 -4.66 17.20
CA SER A 301 -9.15 -3.90 16.64
C SER A 301 -8.94 -2.39 16.79
N LEU A 302 -9.67 -1.59 15.99
CA LEU A 302 -9.57 -0.13 16.09
C LEU A 302 -10.06 0.39 17.44
N SER A 303 -11.05 -0.27 18.02
CA SER A 303 -11.57 0.05 19.37
C SER A 303 -10.55 -0.17 20.50
N GLU A 304 -9.54 -1.04 20.29
CA GLU A 304 -8.43 -1.26 21.23
C GLU A 304 -7.28 -0.26 21.05
N ARG A 305 -7.31 0.53 19.97
CA ARG A 305 -6.28 1.54 19.65
C ARG A 305 -6.88 2.89 19.27
N ILE A 306 -7.80 3.36 20.12
CA ILE A 306 -8.49 4.65 19.97
C ILE A 306 -7.57 5.83 19.59
N PRO A 307 -6.33 5.96 20.13
CA PRO A 307 -5.43 7.06 19.77
C PRO A 307 -5.07 7.11 18.28
N ASP A 308 -5.32 6.06 17.50
CA ASP A 308 -5.04 6.03 16.07
C ASP A 308 -6.14 6.69 15.23
N ILE A 309 -7.37 6.82 15.76
CA ILE A 309 -8.54 7.32 15.04
C ILE A 309 -8.28 8.73 14.52
N LYS A 310 -7.90 9.67 15.37
CA LYS A 310 -7.66 11.07 15.00
C LYS A 310 -6.57 11.24 13.93
N PRO A 311 -5.38 10.61 14.05
CA PRO A 311 -4.37 10.66 12.99
C PRO A 311 -4.85 10.07 11.65
N ILE A 312 -5.62 8.99 11.68
CA ILE A 312 -6.20 8.35 10.48
C ILE A 312 -7.20 9.31 9.83
N LEU A 313 -8.14 9.89 10.59
CA LEU A 313 -9.10 10.88 10.11
C LEU A 313 -8.38 12.03 9.38
N ASN A 314 -7.41 12.67 10.01
CA ASN A 314 -6.70 13.82 9.46
C ASN A 314 -5.97 13.47 8.15
N TYR A 315 -5.32 12.32 8.09
CA TYR A 315 -4.62 11.88 6.89
C TYR A 315 -5.58 11.64 5.72
N TYR A 316 -6.67 10.91 5.94
CA TYR A 316 -7.59 10.58 4.86
C TYR A 316 -8.45 11.76 4.42
N ILE A 317 -8.78 12.70 5.31
CA ILE A 317 -9.37 13.98 4.93
C ILE A 317 -8.45 14.70 3.95
N SER A 318 -7.17 14.87 4.30
CA SER A 318 -6.21 15.55 3.43
C SER A 318 -6.00 14.83 2.10
N LYS A 319 -6.08 13.51 2.09
CA LYS A 319 -5.90 12.67 0.90
C LYS A 319 -7.10 12.74 -0.06
N PHE A 320 -8.33 12.71 0.46
CA PHE A 320 -9.55 12.74 -0.35
C PHE A 320 -9.98 14.16 -0.73
N ASN A 321 -9.50 15.16 -0.03
CA ASN A 321 -9.83 16.56 -0.26
C ASN A 321 -9.03 17.14 -1.45
N THR A 322 -9.51 16.87 -2.66
CA THR A 322 -8.85 17.33 -3.90
C THR A 322 -9.04 18.82 -4.21
N ARG A 323 -9.98 19.50 -3.52
CA ARG A 323 -10.34 20.91 -3.79
C ARG A 323 -9.72 21.92 -2.81
N ASN A 324 -8.81 21.48 -1.90
CA ASN A 324 -8.19 22.32 -0.87
C ASN A 324 -9.17 23.10 0.00
N ILE A 325 -10.35 22.53 0.27
CA ILE A 325 -11.32 23.07 1.24
C ILE A 325 -10.80 22.71 2.64
N ASN A 326 -10.82 23.63 3.60
CA ASN A 326 -10.48 23.30 4.99
C ASN A 326 -11.63 22.53 5.64
N LEU A 327 -11.64 21.21 5.42
CA LEU A 327 -12.57 20.30 6.08
C LEU A 327 -11.91 19.74 7.34
N SER A 328 -12.56 19.92 8.49
CA SER A 328 -12.09 19.37 9.76
C SER A 328 -13.25 18.85 10.59
N PHE A 329 -12.96 17.93 11.52
CA PHE A 329 -13.94 17.47 12.51
C PHE A 329 -13.84 18.32 13.79
N SER A 330 -14.97 18.69 14.38
CA SER A 330 -15.00 19.29 15.70
C SER A 330 -14.51 18.32 16.76
N GLN A 331 -14.09 18.82 17.92
CA GLN A 331 -13.63 17.95 19.00
C GLN A 331 -14.75 17.05 19.53
N SER A 332 -16.00 17.52 19.53
CA SER A 332 -17.19 16.75 19.86
C SER A 332 -17.44 15.61 18.87
N ALA A 333 -17.28 15.89 17.56
CA ALA A 333 -17.38 14.88 16.51
C ALA A 333 -16.29 13.81 16.65
N ILE A 334 -15.03 14.21 16.88
CA ILE A 334 -13.92 13.28 17.11
C ILE A 334 -14.22 12.38 18.30
N SER A 335 -14.68 12.95 19.44
CA SER A 335 -15.01 12.16 20.64
C SER A 335 -16.10 11.14 20.36
N LYS A 336 -17.11 11.47 19.54
CA LYS A 336 -18.16 10.53 19.14
C LYS A 336 -17.60 9.40 18.24
N LEU A 337 -16.71 9.72 17.30
CA LEU A 337 -16.03 8.73 16.44
C LEU A 337 -15.10 7.81 17.25
N GLU A 338 -14.46 8.33 18.31
CA GLU A 338 -13.61 7.54 19.23
C GLU A 338 -14.42 6.58 20.11
N MET A 339 -15.69 6.87 20.35
CA MET A 339 -16.60 6.00 21.10
C MET A 339 -17.27 4.92 20.26
N PHE A 340 -17.23 5.03 18.96
CA PHE A 340 -17.85 4.06 18.07
C PHE A 340 -16.99 2.78 18.00
N ASN A 341 -17.64 1.61 17.92
CA ASN A 341 -16.93 0.32 17.99
C ASN A 341 -16.17 -0.05 16.72
N TRP A 342 -16.50 0.55 15.57
CA TRP A 342 -15.87 0.29 14.28
C TRP A 342 -15.77 -1.21 13.95
N PRO A 343 -16.86 -1.95 13.75
CA PRO A 343 -16.83 -3.39 13.44
C PRO A 343 -16.02 -3.71 12.18
N GLY A 344 -16.02 -2.83 11.18
CA GLY A 344 -15.14 -2.90 10.00
C GLY A 344 -13.77 -2.22 10.18
N ASN A 345 -13.41 -1.87 11.41
CA ASN A 345 -12.12 -1.32 11.80
C ASN A 345 -11.68 -0.11 10.95
N VAL A 346 -10.39 -0.04 10.58
CA VAL A 346 -9.81 1.07 9.79
C VAL A 346 -10.46 1.18 8.41
N SER A 347 -10.81 0.05 7.79
CA SER A 347 -11.47 0.07 6.48
C SER A 347 -12.81 0.79 6.53
N GLN A 348 -13.60 0.54 7.57
CA GLN A 348 -14.88 1.24 7.78
C GLN A 348 -14.66 2.74 8.06
N LEU A 349 -13.67 3.07 8.90
CA LEU A 349 -13.32 4.47 9.19
C LEU A 349 -12.90 5.23 7.91
N VAL A 350 -12.08 4.61 7.07
CA VAL A 350 -11.62 5.20 5.79
C VAL A 350 -12.80 5.44 4.85
N ASN A 351 -13.67 4.44 4.67
CA ASN A 351 -14.88 4.57 3.84
C ASN A 351 -15.81 5.67 4.37
N TYR A 352 -15.94 5.77 5.69
CA TYR A 352 -16.72 6.84 6.33
C TYR A 352 -16.15 8.22 6.01
N VAL A 353 -14.84 8.41 6.12
CA VAL A 353 -14.16 9.68 5.77
C VAL A 353 -14.34 10.00 4.29
N GLU A 354 -14.18 9.03 3.41
CA GLU A 354 -14.34 9.21 1.97
C GLU A 354 -15.76 9.66 1.63
N LYS A 355 -16.79 8.96 2.14
CA LYS A 355 -18.20 9.32 1.99
C LYS A 355 -18.45 10.75 2.50
N THR A 356 -17.91 11.09 3.67
CA THR A 356 -18.10 12.40 4.29
C THR A 356 -17.46 13.51 3.44
N VAL A 357 -16.26 13.31 2.92
CA VAL A 357 -15.58 14.28 2.04
C VAL A 357 -16.36 14.45 0.75
N ILE A 358 -16.84 13.37 0.11
CA ILE A 358 -17.61 13.43 -1.14
C ILE A 358 -18.93 14.21 -0.94
N LEU A 359 -19.67 13.93 0.12
CA LEU A 359 -20.94 14.59 0.41
C LEU A 359 -20.79 16.10 0.68
N ASN A 360 -19.65 16.53 1.20
CA ASN A 360 -19.38 17.93 1.52
C ASN A 360 -18.53 18.65 0.45
N GLN A 361 -18.27 18.05 -0.71
CA GLN A 361 -17.54 18.69 -1.82
C GLN A 361 -18.22 19.90 -2.43
N SER A 362 -19.53 20.09 -2.23
CA SER A 362 -20.30 21.24 -2.73
C SER A 362 -20.18 22.49 -1.84
N VAL A 363 -19.59 22.37 -0.66
CA VAL A 363 -19.40 23.49 0.28
C VAL A 363 -18.23 24.35 -0.21
N ILE A 364 -18.45 25.67 -0.31
CA ILE A 364 -17.49 26.62 -0.90
C ILE A 364 -16.57 27.23 0.15
N GLU A 365 -16.92 27.15 1.44
CA GLU A 365 -16.20 27.74 2.57
C GLU A 365 -15.62 26.67 3.52
N ASP A 366 -14.74 27.10 4.42
CA ASP A 366 -14.20 26.25 5.49
C ASP A 366 -15.34 25.65 6.31
N PHE A 367 -15.39 24.32 6.37
CA PHE A 367 -16.48 23.59 6.99
C PHE A 367 -15.98 22.72 8.15
N ILE A 368 -16.56 22.92 9.32
CA ILE A 368 -16.32 22.11 10.50
C ILE A 368 -17.47 21.11 10.65
N LEU A 369 -17.15 19.82 10.51
CA LEU A 369 -18.10 18.74 10.75
C LEU A 369 -18.35 18.61 12.25
N ASP A 370 -19.57 18.90 12.68
CA ASP A 370 -19.98 18.67 14.06
C ASP A 370 -20.80 17.37 14.20
N VAL A 371 -21.13 17.04 15.43
CA VAL A 371 -21.86 15.80 15.80
C VAL A 371 -23.14 15.62 15.00
N ASP A 372 -23.86 16.71 14.74
CA ASP A 372 -25.13 16.68 14.00
C ASP A 372 -24.98 16.41 12.51
N ASN A 373 -23.77 16.65 11.96
CA ASN A 373 -23.41 16.37 10.56
C ASN A 373 -22.88 14.95 10.37
N LEU A 374 -22.61 14.21 11.46
CA LEU A 374 -22.17 12.84 11.38
C LEU A 374 -23.34 11.95 10.98
N ALA A 375 -23.52 11.73 9.68
CA ALA A 375 -24.31 10.62 9.18
C ALA A 375 -23.54 9.32 9.51
N LEU A 376 -23.50 8.95 10.77
CA LEU A 376 -23.18 7.61 11.21
C LEU A 376 -24.36 6.74 10.81
N ASP A 377 -24.47 6.46 9.50
CA ASP A 377 -25.22 5.34 9.03
C ASP A 377 -24.63 4.12 9.70
N MET A 378 -25.31 3.67 10.73
CA MET A 378 -25.06 2.36 11.34
C MET A 378 -25.54 1.27 10.37
N GLY A 379 -25.31 1.48 9.05
CA GLY A 379 -25.71 0.61 7.96
C GLY A 379 -24.94 -0.69 8.02
N ASP A 380 -25.70 -1.74 8.06
CA ASP A 380 -25.47 -3.11 7.56
C ASP A 380 -24.43 -4.02 8.22
N TYR A 381 -23.50 -3.54 9.04
CA TYR A 381 -22.53 -4.42 9.70
C TYR A 381 -22.97 -4.96 11.07
N ASP A 382 -23.91 -4.30 11.74
CA ASP A 382 -24.42 -4.72 13.06
C ASP A 382 -25.86 -5.30 13.02
N ASN A 383 -26.55 -5.26 11.85
CA ASN A 383 -27.97 -5.57 11.82
C ASN A 383 -28.33 -7.04 11.66
N GLU A 384 -27.45 -7.90 11.16
CA GLU A 384 -27.84 -9.30 10.97
C GLU A 384 -27.71 -10.14 12.25
N GLU A 385 -26.77 -9.88 13.13
CA GLU A 385 -26.62 -10.64 14.39
C GLU A 385 -27.39 -10.04 15.57
N ILE A 386 -27.57 -8.71 15.64
CA ILE A 386 -28.28 -8.05 16.76
C ILE A 386 -29.80 -8.05 16.53
N ILE A 387 -30.24 -7.90 15.29
CA ILE A 387 -31.67 -7.90 14.97
C ILE A 387 -32.26 -9.31 15.02
N SER A 388 -31.55 -10.30 14.51
CA SER A 388 -32.04 -11.68 14.52
C SER A 388 -32.16 -12.27 15.94
N ASN A 389 -31.30 -11.89 16.87
CA ASN A 389 -31.34 -12.40 18.25
C ASN A 389 -32.36 -11.70 19.18
N ASN A 390 -32.97 -10.59 18.77
CA ASN A 390 -33.91 -9.86 19.63
C ASN A 390 -35.37 -10.08 19.25
N TYR A 391 -35.67 -10.52 18.03
CA TYR A 391 -37.06 -10.79 17.58
C TYR A 391 -37.59 -12.13 18.10
N ASP A 392 -36.73 -13.05 18.48
CA ASP A 392 -37.11 -14.36 19.07
C ASP A 392 -37.31 -14.27 20.60
N LEU A 393 -37.04 -13.13 21.22
CA LEU A 393 -37.22 -12.90 22.65
C LEU A 393 -38.59 -12.31 22.96
N SER A 394 -39.15 -12.64 24.11
CA SER A 394 -40.31 -11.92 24.58
C SER A 394 -39.97 -10.45 24.83
N LEU A 395 -40.94 -9.53 24.66
CA LEU A 395 -40.75 -8.09 24.87
C LEU A 395 -40.09 -7.77 26.22
N LYS A 396 -40.39 -8.56 27.23
CA LYS A 396 -39.83 -8.43 28.58
C LYS A 396 -38.35 -8.79 28.62
N GLU A 397 -37.96 -9.85 27.96
CA GLU A 397 -36.55 -10.29 27.84
C GLU A 397 -35.73 -9.34 26.99
N ALA A 398 -36.24 -8.90 25.84
CA ALA A 398 -35.61 -7.92 24.96
C ALA A 398 -35.33 -6.60 25.69
N ARG A 399 -36.31 -6.13 26.50
CA ARG A 399 -36.17 -4.93 27.32
C ARG A 399 -35.09 -5.10 28.42
N ILE A 400 -35.05 -6.24 29.09
CA ILE A 400 -34.04 -6.54 30.13
C ILE A 400 -32.65 -6.58 29.51
N LYS A 401 -32.50 -7.19 28.36
CA LYS A 401 -31.25 -7.27 27.62
C LYS A 401 -30.76 -5.88 27.21
N PHE A 402 -31.62 -5.07 26.60
CA PHE A 402 -31.31 -3.69 26.22
C PHE A 402 -30.89 -2.83 27.41
N GLU A 403 -31.66 -2.86 28.51
CA GLU A 403 -31.37 -2.10 29.73
C GLU A 403 -30.03 -2.51 30.35
N LYS A 404 -29.69 -3.80 30.29
CA LYS A 404 -28.40 -4.34 30.79
C LYS A 404 -27.24 -3.83 29.93
N GLU A 405 -27.32 -3.97 28.64
CA GLU A 405 -26.28 -3.52 27.68
C GLU A 405 -26.08 -2.00 27.74
N TYR A 406 -27.18 -1.24 27.81
CA TYR A 406 -27.15 0.22 27.93
C TYR A 406 -26.44 0.66 29.20
N LEU A 407 -26.81 0.10 30.35
CA LEU A 407 -26.19 0.47 31.64
C LEU A 407 -24.73 0.05 31.74
N LEU A 408 -24.35 -1.11 31.22
CA LEU A 408 -22.94 -1.55 31.11
C LEU A 408 -22.12 -0.59 30.26
N SER A 409 -22.66 -0.15 29.12
CA SER A 409 -21.96 0.79 28.27
C SER A 409 -21.74 2.15 28.96
N GLN A 410 -22.75 2.66 29.71
CA GLN A 410 -22.59 3.91 30.44
C GLN A 410 -21.62 3.79 31.62
N ILE A 411 -21.61 2.66 32.34
CA ILE A 411 -20.65 2.42 33.41
C ILE A 411 -19.22 2.41 32.83
N LYS A 412 -19.00 1.72 31.72
CA LYS A 412 -17.70 1.71 31.02
C LYS A 412 -17.31 3.11 30.57
N ARG A 413 -18.25 3.86 30.00
CA ARG A 413 -18.04 5.24 29.50
C ARG A 413 -17.56 6.19 30.59
N PHE A 414 -18.12 6.10 31.78
CA PHE A 414 -17.79 6.98 32.90
C PHE A 414 -16.81 6.35 33.90
N GLY A 415 -16.08 5.28 33.46
CA GLY A 415 -15.03 4.64 34.29
C GLY A 415 -15.53 4.14 35.65
N GLY A 416 -16.76 3.64 35.73
CA GLY A 416 -17.38 3.16 36.96
C GLY A 416 -17.96 4.26 37.88
N ASN A 417 -17.89 5.52 37.47
CA ASN A 417 -18.41 6.64 38.28
C ASN A 417 -19.95 6.70 38.26
N ILE A 418 -20.59 6.08 39.26
CA ILE A 418 -22.05 5.96 39.36
C ILE A 418 -22.75 7.33 39.42
N ILE A 419 -22.09 8.35 39.97
CA ILE A 419 -22.67 9.70 40.08
C ILE A 419 -22.88 10.25 38.65
N LYS A 420 -21.86 10.19 37.80
CA LYS A 420 -21.95 10.65 36.41
C LYS A 420 -22.90 9.79 35.59
N VAL A 421 -22.94 8.48 35.80
CA VAL A 421 -23.91 7.58 35.14
C VAL A 421 -25.33 7.96 35.52
N SER A 422 -25.62 8.23 36.80
CA SER A 422 -26.93 8.64 37.31
C SER A 422 -27.39 9.97 36.68
N GLU A 423 -26.52 10.97 36.64
CA GLU A 423 -26.79 12.26 36.00
C GLU A 423 -27.07 12.13 34.52
N PHE A 424 -26.29 11.32 33.80
CA PHE A 424 -26.43 11.12 32.38
C PHE A 424 -27.69 10.31 31.97
N THR A 425 -28.02 9.27 32.77
CA THR A 425 -29.19 8.43 32.48
C THR A 425 -30.49 9.03 32.98
N GLY A 426 -30.44 10.15 33.71
CA GLY A 426 -31.61 10.77 34.33
C GLY A 426 -32.25 9.92 35.43
N MET A 427 -31.52 8.91 35.93
CA MET A 427 -32.01 8.03 36.99
C MET A 427 -31.49 8.52 38.36
N GLU A 428 -32.37 8.51 39.37
CA GLU A 428 -31.91 8.75 40.74
C GLU A 428 -30.93 7.66 41.18
N ARG A 429 -29.88 8.00 41.94
CA ARG A 429 -28.81 7.06 42.35
C ARG A 429 -29.34 5.79 42.98
N THR A 430 -30.33 5.95 43.89
CA THR A 430 -30.97 4.80 44.57
C THR A 430 -31.71 3.89 43.57
N ALA A 431 -32.37 4.47 42.60
CA ALA A 431 -33.04 3.74 41.52
C ALA A 431 -32.05 3.03 40.59
N LEU A 432 -30.95 3.69 40.28
CA LEU A 432 -29.86 3.11 39.48
C LEU A 432 -29.23 1.90 40.17
N TYR A 433 -28.90 2.00 41.46
CA TYR A 433 -28.33 0.86 42.19
C TYR A 433 -29.31 -0.32 42.27
N ARG A 434 -30.61 -0.06 42.51
CA ARG A 434 -31.63 -1.13 42.49
C ARG A 434 -31.71 -1.79 41.10
N LYS A 435 -31.63 -0.98 40.03
CA LYS A 435 -31.69 -1.47 38.66
C LYS A 435 -30.45 -2.33 38.32
N LEU A 436 -29.25 -1.85 38.67
CA LEU A 436 -28.00 -2.60 38.47
C LEU A 436 -28.02 -3.94 39.20
N LYS A 437 -28.53 -3.96 40.44
CA LYS A 437 -28.69 -5.19 41.22
C LYS A 437 -29.69 -6.14 40.57
N SER A 438 -30.83 -5.64 40.07
CA SER A 438 -31.83 -6.45 39.37
C SER A 438 -31.35 -7.06 38.06
N LEU A 439 -30.35 -6.44 37.42
CA LEU A 439 -29.75 -6.89 36.19
C LEU A 439 -28.46 -7.71 36.40
N ASN A 440 -28.11 -8.03 37.63
CA ASN A 440 -26.88 -8.74 38.04
C ASN A 440 -25.60 -8.06 37.53
N ILE A 441 -25.55 -6.72 37.57
CA ILE A 441 -24.37 -5.94 37.21
C ILE A 441 -23.63 -5.57 38.50
N SER A 442 -22.41 -6.07 38.67
CA SER A 442 -21.50 -5.66 39.75
C SER A 442 -20.74 -4.41 39.35
N VAL A 443 -20.77 -3.39 40.21
CA VAL A 443 -19.93 -2.19 40.06
C VAL A 443 -18.85 -2.32 41.13
N ASN A 444 -17.63 -2.54 40.72
CA ASN A 444 -16.46 -2.48 41.60
C ASN A 444 -16.02 -1.03 41.77
#